data_2c1cf8f4e3307f087c0af951de3219f4
#
_entry.id   2c1cf8f4e3307f087c0af951de3219f4
#
_cell.length_a   1.000
_cell.length_b   1.000
_cell.length_c   1.000
_cell.angle_alpha   90.00
_cell.angle_beta   90.00
_cell.angle_gamma   90.00
#
_symmetry.space_group_name_H-M   'P 1'
#
loop_
_entity.id
_entity.type
_entity.pdbx_description
1 polymer ?
#
loop_
_entity_poly.entity_id
_entity_poly.type
_entity_poly.pdbx_seq_one_letter_code
_entity_poly.pdbx_strand_id
1 'polypeptide(L)'
;MNDAISTTAVLDVVNVRKEYPTTPPVHALRGVSFAVGKGELVSVVGPSGSGKSTLLHLIGTLDRPTSGDIIVAGHRVSELSDRDLSSLRAYHIGFVFQQFHLLSNLSTLDNVAEGLLYTGRPLRERRELAEVALRRVGMGHRLDQVSSKLSGGEMQRVATARALVGDPSIVLADEPTGNLDSKNSDAIVELIHEIHAAGATIVVITHNLEIAESFPRVVGLRDGQVEYDTSVSADTASQEAA
;
A
#
# COMPACT_ATOMS: atom_id res chain seq x y z
N MET A 1 30.73 -2.25 -4.41
CA MET A 1 29.93 -3.48 -4.30
C MET A 1 28.62 -3.17 -5.00
N ASN A 2 28.41 -3.76 -6.18
CA ASN A 2 27.17 -3.56 -6.93
C ASN A 2 26.06 -4.34 -6.22
N ASP A 3 25.17 -3.64 -5.49
CA ASP A 3 23.91 -4.24 -5.07
C ASP A 3 23.08 -4.49 -6.34
N ALA A 4 22.96 -5.75 -6.71
CA ALA A 4 22.16 -6.17 -7.85
C ALA A 4 20.70 -5.82 -7.56
N ILE A 5 20.19 -4.79 -8.24
CA ILE A 5 18.76 -4.47 -8.27
C ILE A 5 18.06 -5.72 -8.81
N SER A 6 17.25 -6.37 -8.00
CA SER A 6 16.44 -7.50 -8.43
C SER A 6 15.53 -7.04 -9.56
N THR A 7 15.72 -7.56 -10.76
CA THR A 7 15.00 -7.15 -11.99
C THR A 7 13.49 -7.45 -11.95
N THR A 8 12.97 -8.01 -10.86
CA THR A 8 11.56 -8.40 -10.67
C THR A 8 10.87 -7.67 -9.51
N ALA A 9 11.60 -6.88 -8.70
CA ALA A 9 11.02 -6.15 -7.58
C ALA A 9 10.21 -4.93 -8.05
N VAL A 10 8.98 -4.80 -7.54
CA VAL A 10 8.12 -3.61 -7.72
C VAL A 10 8.46 -2.54 -6.69
N LEU A 11 8.85 -2.97 -5.49
CA LEU A 11 9.34 -2.11 -4.43
C LEU A 11 10.68 -2.65 -3.93
N ASP A 12 11.68 -1.76 -3.81
CA ASP A 12 12.97 -2.07 -3.21
C ASP A 12 13.31 -1.01 -2.18
N VAL A 13 13.54 -1.43 -0.93
CA VAL A 13 13.87 -0.59 0.21
C VAL A 13 15.27 -0.96 0.65
N VAL A 14 16.25 -0.05 0.49
CA VAL A 14 17.67 -0.34 0.68
C VAL A 14 18.26 0.55 1.76
N ASN A 15 18.54 -0.01 2.93
CA ASN A 15 19.17 0.65 4.09
C ASN A 15 18.52 2.01 4.43
N VAL A 16 17.20 2.07 4.37
CA VAL A 16 16.44 3.31 4.53
C VAL A 16 16.46 3.78 5.97
N ARG A 17 16.84 5.04 6.17
CA ARG A 17 16.82 5.74 7.46
C ARG A 17 15.93 6.96 7.36
N LYS A 18 15.20 7.24 8.43
CA LYS A 18 14.42 8.48 8.56
C LYS A 18 14.60 9.06 9.94
N GLU A 19 15.07 10.29 9.95
CA GLU A 19 15.23 11.12 11.16
C GLU A 19 14.37 12.37 11.01
N TYR A 20 13.62 12.68 12.06
CA TYR A 20 12.89 13.95 12.17
C TYR A 20 13.68 14.88 13.10
N PRO A 21 13.96 16.13 12.67
CA PRO A 21 14.78 17.08 13.41
C PRO A 21 13.98 17.74 14.56
N THR A 22 13.55 16.92 15.51
CA THR A 22 12.93 17.36 16.77
C THR A 22 13.99 17.51 17.85
N THR A 23 13.63 17.97 19.05
CA THR A 23 14.54 18.06 20.20
C THR A 23 13.99 17.21 21.35
N PRO A 24 14.57 16.03 21.63
CA PRO A 24 15.66 15.35 20.90
C PRO A 24 15.23 14.82 19.52
N PRO A 25 16.19 14.54 18.60
CA PRO A 25 15.89 13.96 17.29
C PRO A 25 15.18 12.60 17.40
N VAL A 26 14.20 12.36 16.51
CA VAL A 26 13.47 11.09 16.45
C VAL A 26 13.96 10.27 15.25
N HIS A 27 14.63 9.17 15.53
CA HIS A 27 15.06 8.19 14.52
C HIS A 27 13.95 7.18 14.28
N ALA A 28 13.06 7.50 13.34
CA ALA A 28 11.89 6.69 13.05
C ALA A 28 12.21 5.40 12.28
N LEU A 29 13.22 5.45 11.36
CA LEU A 29 13.77 4.26 10.70
C LEU A 29 15.29 4.27 10.81
N ARG A 30 15.89 3.07 11.01
CA ARG A 30 17.30 2.90 11.37
C ARG A 30 18.06 1.92 10.45
N GLY A 31 17.71 1.91 9.16
CA GLY A 31 18.33 1.05 8.16
C GLY A 31 17.46 -0.14 7.77
N VAL A 32 16.21 0.16 7.39
CA VAL A 32 15.24 -0.83 6.89
C VAL A 32 15.62 -1.27 5.50
N SER A 33 15.63 -2.59 5.26
CA SER A 33 15.85 -3.19 3.94
C SER A 33 14.93 -4.37 3.74
N PHE A 34 14.16 -4.37 2.66
CA PHE A 34 13.39 -5.49 2.11
C PHE A 34 12.94 -5.14 0.69
N ALA A 35 12.59 -6.15 -0.10
CA ALA A 35 12.04 -5.97 -1.43
C ALA A 35 10.66 -6.64 -1.55
N VAL A 36 9.82 -6.15 -2.46
CA VAL A 36 8.51 -6.75 -2.79
C VAL A 36 8.46 -7.01 -4.28
N GLY A 37 8.30 -8.27 -4.64
CA GLY A 37 8.16 -8.74 -6.02
C GLY A 37 6.78 -8.43 -6.60
N LYS A 38 6.67 -8.47 -7.92
CA LYS A 38 5.39 -8.33 -8.61
C LYS A 38 4.45 -9.48 -8.23
N GLY A 39 3.21 -9.15 -7.88
CA GLY A 39 2.19 -10.12 -7.48
C GLY A 39 2.38 -10.66 -6.06
N GLU A 40 3.23 -10.07 -5.21
CA GLU A 40 3.32 -10.44 -3.80
C GLU A 40 2.25 -9.74 -2.95
N LEU A 41 1.80 -10.43 -1.92
CA LEU A 41 1.02 -9.89 -0.81
C LEU A 41 1.85 -9.97 0.47
N VAL A 42 2.24 -8.82 0.99
CA VAL A 42 3.14 -8.69 2.14
C VAL A 42 2.45 -7.89 3.24
N SER A 43 2.48 -8.37 4.47
CA SER A 43 2.14 -7.58 5.64
C SER A 43 3.38 -7.00 6.30
N VAL A 44 3.28 -5.76 6.77
CA VAL A 44 4.29 -5.11 7.63
C VAL A 44 3.66 -4.90 9.00
N VAL A 45 4.22 -5.56 10.02
CA VAL A 45 3.68 -5.55 11.38
C VAL A 45 4.68 -4.98 12.37
N GLY A 46 4.18 -4.59 13.53
CA GLY A 46 5.02 -4.15 14.65
C GLY A 46 4.23 -3.32 15.66
N PRO A 47 4.75 -3.10 16.86
CA PRO A 47 4.09 -2.31 17.89
C PRO A 47 3.91 -0.84 17.47
N SER A 48 3.09 -0.10 18.22
CA SER A 48 2.98 1.35 18.01
C SER A 48 4.34 2.02 18.19
N GLY A 49 4.66 2.96 17.31
CA GLY A 49 5.96 3.64 17.31
C GLY A 49 7.12 2.88 16.64
N SER A 50 6.90 1.67 16.09
CA SER A 50 7.97 0.91 15.40
C SER A 50 8.43 1.50 14.07
N GLY A 51 7.76 2.54 13.54
CA GLY A 51 8.12 3.21 12.28
C GLY A 51 7.26 2.83 11.07
N LYS A 52 6.19 2.02 11.24
CA LYS A 52 5.34 1.54 10.14
C LYS A 52 4.74 2.66 9.29
N SER A 53 4.10 3.65 9.90
CA SER A 53 3.50 4.78 9.17
C SER A 53 4.56 5.64 8.49
N THR A 54 5.73 5.80 9.11
CA THR A 54 6.89 6.45 8.47
C THR A 54 7.33 5.66 7.24
N LEU A 55 7.47 4.35 7.36
CA LEU A 55 7.82 3.48 6.23
C LEU A 55 6.79 3.60 5.11
N LEU A 56 5.48 3.56 5.43
CA LEU A 56 4.41 3.75 4.44
C LEU A 56 4.55 5.07 3.70
N HIS A 57 4.76 6.18 4.43
CA HIS A 57 4.92 7.49 3.81
C HIS A 57 6.12 7.54 2.85
N LEU A 58 7.20 6.85 3.19
CA LEU A 58 8.41 6.81 2.37
C LEU A 58 8.20 5.94 1.11
N ILE A 59 7.70 4.71 1.25
CA ILE A 59 7.44 3.81 0.11
C ILE A 59 6.29 4.34 -0.77
N GLY A 60 5.36 5.08 -0.16
CA GLY A 60 4.29 5.80 -0.86
C GLY A 60 4.74 7.13 -1.47
N THR A 61 6.01 7.48 -1.35
CA THR A 61 6.61 8.73 -1.88
C THR A 61 5.92 10.02 -1.38
N LEU A 62 5.30 9.95 -0.19
CA LEU A 62 4.69 11.09 0.49
C LEU A 62 5.73 11.88 1.31
N ASP A 63 6.86 11.26 1.63
CA ASP A 63 8.02 11.82 2.32
C ASP A 63 9.30 11.27 1.69
N ARG A 64 10.47 11.83 2.03
CA ARG A 64 11.79 11.39 1.53
C ARG A 64 12.60 10.77 2.66
N PRO A 65 13.38 9.71 2.40
CA PRO A 65 14.30 9.17 3.39
C PRO A 65 15.41 10.19 3.72
N THR A 66 15.95 10.13 4.93
CA THR A 66 17.14 10.89 5.32
C THR A 66 18.39 10.30 4.67
N SER A 67 18.45 8.98 4.54
CA SER A 67 19.50 8.24 3.80
C SER A 67 18.99 6.86 3.39
N GLY A 68 19.72 6.18 2.52
CA GLY A 68 19.30 4.95 1.86
C GLY A 68 18.45 5.24 0.64
N ASP A 69 17.97 4.20 -0.04
CA ASP A 69 17.24 4.31 -1.30
C ASP A 69 15.91 3.57 -1.24
N ILE A 70 14.94 4.12 -1.97
CA ILE A 70 13.66 3.47 -2.27
C ILE A 70 13.49 3.49 -3.78
N ILE A 71 13.19 2.32 -4.34
CA ILE A 71 12.90 2.16 -5.75
C ILE A 71 11.48 1.63 -5.87
N VAL A 72 10.61 2.34 -6.61
CA VAL A 72 9.22 1.94 -6.86
C VAL A 72 9.01 1.83 -8.36
N ALA A 73 8.52 0.69 -8.82
CA ALA A 73 8.30 0.41 -10.25
C ALA A 73 9.52 0.76 -11.12
N GLY A 74 10.74 0.48 -10.63
CA GLY A 74 12.01 0.78 -11.31
C GLY A 74 12.50 2.23 -11.19
N HIS A 75 11.77 3.12 -10.52
CA HIS A 75 12.15 4.52 -10.34
C HIS A 75 12.78 4.75 -8.96
N ARG A 76 14.01 5.27 -8.92
CA ARG A 76 14.71 5.62 -7.69
C ARG A 76 14.19 6.96 -7.12
N VAL A 77 13.54 6.92 -5.97
CA VAL A 77 12.84 8.06 -5.35
C VAL A 77 13.77 9.23 -5.06
N SER A 78 15.03 8.98 -4.68
CA SER A 78 16.03 10.02 -4.40
C SER A 78 16.40 10.88 -5.62
N GLU A 79 16.24 10.36 -6.83
CA GLU A 79 16.59 11.03 -8.09
C GLU A 79 15.43 11.83 -8.70
N LEU A 80 14.20 11.64 -8.20
CA LEU A 80 13.00 12.24 -8.77
C LEU A 80 12.73 13.65 -8.23
N SER A 81 12.27 14.54 -9.12
CA SER A 81 11.69 15.82 -8.73
C SER A 81 10.32 15.62 -8.08
N ASP A 82 9.78 16.63 -7.38
CA ASP A 82 8.44 16.54 -6.77
C ASP A 82 7.32 16.34 -7.81
N ARG A 83 7.52 16.86 -9.03
CA ARG A 83 6.63 16.62 -10.17
C ARG A 83 6.65 15.15 -10.60
N ASP A 84 7.84 14.56 -10.70
CA ASP A 84 7.99 13.15 -11.10
C ASP A 84 7.48 12.20 -10.00
N LEU A 85 7.68 12.53 -8.72
CA LEU A 85 7.08 11.83 -7.60
C LEU A 85 5.55 11.87 -7.64
N SER A 86 4.96 13.01 -8.02
CA SER A 86 3.52 13.13 -8.19
C SER A 86 3.01 12.27 -9.34
N SER A 87 3.76 12.17 -10.43
CA SER A 87 3.46 11.27 -11.55
C SER A 87 3.62 9.81 -11.13
N LEU A 88 4.68 9.46 -10.40
CA LEU A 88 4.90 8.11 -9.89
C LEU A 88 3.73 7.65 -9.00
N ARG A 89 3.25 8.51 -8.09
CA ARG A 89 2.05 8.23 -7.30
C ARG A 89 0.81 8.02 -8.15
N ALA A 90 0.58 8.92 -9.13
CA ALA A 90 -0.63 8.88 -9.95
C ALA A 90 -0.75 7.63 -10.83
N TYR A 91 0.38 7.04 -11.25
CA TYR A 91 0.39 5.93 -12.20
C TYR A 91 0.76 4.58 -11.58
N HIS A 92 1.53 4.56 -10.49
CA HIS A 92 2.12 3.33 -9.97
C HIS A 92 1.71 2.97 -8.56
N ILE A 93 1.13 3.89 -7.77
CA ILE A 93 0.82 3.64 -6.37
C ILE A 93 -0.67 3.83 -6.09
N GLY A 94 -1.33 2.78 -5.61
CA GLY A 94 -2.67 2.87 -5.04
C GLY A 94 -2.61 2.97 -3.53
N PHE A 95 -3.44 3.81 -2.91
CA PHE A 95 -3.51 3.95 -1.45
C PHE A 95 -4.88 3.55 -0.91
N VAL A 96 -4.87 2.71 0.13
CA VAL A 96 -6.01 2.39 0.97
C VAL A 96 -5.67 2.82 2.40
N PHE A 97 -6.43 3.75 2.97
CA PHE A 97 -6.19 4.27 4.31
C PHE A 97 -7.21 3.75 5.31
N GLN A 98 -6.84 3.74 6.58
CA GLN A 98 -7.74 3.45 7.70
C GLN A 98 -8.95 4.38 7.73
N GLN A 99 -8.72 5.69 7.54
CA GLN A 99 -9.77 6.66 7.31
C GLN A 99 -10.02 6.73 5.80
N PHE A 100 -11.13 6.25 5.34
CA PHE A 100 -11.49 6.04 3.92
C PHE A 100 -11.18 7.21 2.99
N HIS A 101 -11.12 8.45 3.51
CA HIS A 101 -10.86 9.69 2.77
C HIS A 101 -11.74 9.83 1.52
N LEU A 102 -13.01 9.45 1.64
CA LEU A 102 -14.00 9.67 0.60
C LEU A 102 -14.58 11.08 0.72
N LEU A 103 -14.83 11.71 -0.42
CA LEU A 103 -15.52 12.99 -0.50
C LEU A 103 -16.99 12.75 -0.23
N SER A 104 -17.49 13.22 0.91
CA SER A 104 -18.80 12.88 1.47
C SER A 104 -19.99 13.29 0.62
N ASN A 105 -19.80 14.30 -0.24
CA ASN A 105 -20.83 14.87 -1.13
C ASN A 105 -20.79 14.32 -2.56
N LEU A 106 -19.79 13.48 -2.90
CA LEU A 106 -19.68 12.85 -4.21
C LEU A 106 -20.35 11.46 -4.21
N SER A 107 -20.77 11.03 -5.40
CA SER A 107 -21.18 9.66 -5.65
C SER A 107 -20.04 8.67 -5.45
N THR A 108 -20.37 7.42 -5.24
CA THR A 108 -19.40 6.30 -5.20
C THR A 108 -18.57 6.27 -6.49
N LEU A 109 -19.22 6.43 -7.65
CA LEU A 109 -18.56 6.47 -8.95
C LEU A 109 -17.54 7.62 -9.05
N ASP A 110 -17.96 8.83 -8.65
CA ASP A 110 -17.08 10.00 -8.73
C ASP A 110 -15.92 9.92 -7.72
N ASN A 111 -16.13 9.38 -6.52
CA ASN A 111 -15.06 9.14 -5.55
C ASN A 111 -13.97 8.22 -6.10
N VAL A 112 -14.33 7.18 -6.86
CA VAL A 112 -13.35 6.30 -7.49
C VAL A 112 -12.71 6.96 -8.70
N ALA A 113 -13.48 7.70 -9.53
CA ALA A 113 -12.95 8.45 -10.67
C ALA A 113 -11.90 9.50 -10.27
N GLU A 114 -11.98 10.06 -9.04
CA GLU A 114 -10.95 10.97 -8.50
C GLU A 114 -9.57 10.32 -8.36
N GLY A 115 -9.48 9.00 -8.21
CA GLY A 115 -8.21 8.27 -8.24
C GLY A 115 -7.41 8.47 -9.53
N LEU A 116 -8.07 8.87 -10.62
CA LEU A 116 -7.46 9.13 -11.93
C LEU A 116 -7.32 10.63 -12.25
N LEU A 117 -7.55 11.54 -11.28
CA LEU A 117 -7.59 12.98 -11.54
C LEU A 117 -6.30 13.51 -12.20
N TYR A 118 -5.17 13.00 -11.77
CA TYR A 118 -3.84 13.46 -12.22
C TYR A 118 -3.27 12.68 -13.41
N THR A 119 -4.06 11.77 -14.02
CA THR A 119 -3.60 10.96 -15.17
C THR A 119 -3.82 11.62 -16.53
N GLY A 120 -4.43 12.81 -16.57
CA GLY A 120 -4.77 13.51 -17.83
C GLY A 120 -5.96 12.94 -18.57
N ARG A 121 -6.62 11.89 -18.05
CA ARG A 121 -7.80 11.25 -18.67
C ARG A 121 -9.04 12.14 -18.55
N PRO A 122 -9.89 12.23 -19.60
CA PRO A 122 -11.14 12.96 -19.52
C PRO A 122 -12.11 12.32 -18.52
N LEU A 123 -13.01 13.09 -17.91
CA LEU A 123 -13.94 12.64 -16.87
C LEU A 123 -14.76 11.42 -17.30
N ARG A 124 -15.20 11.37 -18.56
CA ARG A 124 -15.96 10.22 -19.08
C ARG A 124 -15.17 8.93 -18.97
N GLU A 125 -13.94 8.91 -19.44
CA GLU A 125 -13.05 7.73 -19.36
C GLU A 125 -12.77 7.34 -17.91
N ARG A 126 -12.51 8.33 -17.03
CA ARG A 126 -12.30 8.09 -15.61
C ARG A 126 -13.52 7.40 -14.96
N ARG A 127 -14.74 7.82 -15.30
CA ARG A 127 -15.96 7.18 -14.79
C ARG A 127 -16.18 5.76 -15.34
N GLU A 128 -15.87 5.52 -16.60
CA GLU A 128 -15.95 4.18 -17.19
C GLU A 128 -15.00 3.21 -16.48
N LEU A 129 -13.75 3.62 -16.21
CA LEU A 129 -12.78 2.84 -15.43
C LEU A 129 -13.21 2.68 -13.96
N ALA A 130 -13.76 3.72 -13.35
CA ALA A 130 -14.26 3.69 -11.99
C ALA A 130 -15.42 2.69 -11.82
N GLU A 131 -16.33 2.60 -12.78
CA GLU A 131 -17.40 1.61 -12.77
C GLU A 131 -16.84 0.18 -12.79
N VAL A 132 -15.84 -0.09 -13.63
CA VAL A 132 -15.17 -1.39 -13.69
C VAL A 132 -14.51 -1.71 -12.32
N ALA A 133 -13.78 -0.78 -11.74
CA ALA A 133 -13.15 -0.97 -10.43
C ALA A 133 -14.18 -1.22 -9.32
N LEU A 134 -15.28 -0.49 -9.30
CA LEU A 134 -16.36 -0.69 -8.33
C LEU A 134 -17.04 -2.07 -8.48
N ARG A 135 -17.22 -2.56 -9.69
CA ARG A 135 -17.75 -3.92 -9.91
C ARG A 135 -16.80 -4.99 -9.36
N ARG A 136 -15.49 -4.81 -9.50
CA ARG A 136 -14.46 -5.73 -8.96
C ARG A 136 -14.51 -5.87 -7.43
N VAL A 137 -14.89 -4.81 -6.71
CA VAL A 137 -15.03 -4.84 -5.25
C VAL A 137 -16.47 -5.08 -4.77
N GLY A 138 -17.40 -5.50 -5.67
CA GLY A 138 -18.78 -5.79 -5.32
C GLY A 138 -19.70 -4.57 -5.14
N MET A 139 -19.26 -3.37 -5.54
CA MET A 139 -19.99 -2.09 -5.35
C MET A 139 -20.72 -1.60 -6.61
N GLY A 140 -20.82 -2.42 -7.66
CA GLY A 140 -21.48 -2.04 -8.92
C GLY A 140 -22.97 -1.68 -8.81
N HIS A 141 -23.63 -2.06 -7.71
CA HIS A 141 -25.03 -1.72 -7.44
C HIS A 141 -25.21 -0.38 -6.70
N ARG A 142 -24.12 0.33 -6.37
CA ARG A 142 -24.09 1.57 -5.57
C ARG A 142 -23.44 2.76 -6.29
N LEU A 143 -23.35 2.75 -7.62
CA LEU A 143 -22.59 3.76 -8.39
C LEU A 143 -23.00 5.20 -8.09
N ASP A 144 -24.30 5.48 -8.04
CA ASP A 144 -24.87 6.82 -7.81
C ASP A 144 -25.05 7.14 -6.32
N GLN A 145 -24.76 6.19 -5.42
CA GLN A 145 -24.92 6.40 -3.98
C GLN A 145 -23.91 7.40 -3.47
N VAL A 146 -24.36 8.43 -2.75
CA VAL A 146 -23.49 9.39 -2.08
C VAL A 146 -22.75 8.70 -0.95
N SER A 147 -21.41 8.92 -0.88
CA SER A 147 -20.54 8.17 0.04
C SER A 147 -20.86 8.36 1.52
N SER A 148 -21.45 9.50 1.91
CA SER A 148 -21.91 9.72 3.29
C SER A 148 -23.05 8.80 3.76
N LYS A 149 -23.67 8.05 2.83
CA LYS A 149 -24.75 7.09 3.14
C LYS A 149 -24.29 5.63 3.10
N LEU A 150 -23.00 5.40 2.95
CA LEU A 150 -22.39 4.06 2.94
C LEU A 150 -22.07 3.60 4.36
N SER A 151 -22.14 2.30 4.59
CA SER A 151 -21.56 1.66 5.79
C SER A 151 -20.03 1.72 5.75
N GLY A 152 -19.37 1.48 6.89
CA GLY A 152 -17.90 1.45 6.99
C GLY A 152 -17.26 0.46 6.00
N GLY A 153 -17.80 -0.75 5.92
CA GLY A 153 -17.32 -1.76 4.98
C GLY A 153 -17.54 -1.38 3.51
N GLU A 154 -18.68 -0.76 3.17
CA GLU A 154 -18.91 -0.23 1.82
C GLU A 154 -17.95 0.93 1.50
N MET A 155 -17.69 1.85 2.46
CA MET A 155 -16.72 2.93 2.28
C MET A 155 -15.31 2.39 2.03
N GLN A 156 -14.90 1.33 2.74
CA GLN A 156 -13.59 0.71 2.54
C GLN A 156 -13.48 0.02 1.19
N ARG A 157 -14.53 -0.67 0.73
CA ARG A 157 -14.58 -1.24 -0.63
C ARG A 157 -14.45 -0.15 -1.70
N VAL A 158 -15.11 0.99 -1.54
CA VAL A 158 -14.98 2.14 -2.45
C VAL A 158 -13.57 2.73 -2.42
N ALA A 159 -12.95 2.88 -1.25
CA ALA A 159 -11.57 3.34 -1.11
C ALA A 159 -10.59 2.35 -1.79
N THR A 160 -10.83 1.05 -1.65
CA THR A 160 -10.07 0.00 -2.34
C THR A 160 -10.24 0.08 -3.87
N ALA A 161 -11.46 0.27 -4.37
CA ALA A 161 -11.70 0.49 -5.81
C ALA A 161 -10.94 1.72 -6.33
N ARG A 162 -10.95 2.81 -5.57
CA ARG A 162 -10.20 4.03 -5.91
C ARG A 162 -8.69 3.78 -5.99
N ALA A 163 -8.15 2.95 -5.09
CA ALA A 163 -6.74 2.57 -5.12
C ALA A 163 -6.39 1.73 -6.36
N LEU A 164 -7.34 0.93 -6.87
CA LEU A 164 -7.13 -0.01 -7.98
C LEU A 164 -7.46 0.58 -9.36
N VAL A 165 -8.18 1.70 -9.44
CA VAL A 165 -8.77 2.21 -10.69
C VAL A 165 -7.76 2.53 -11.79
N GLY A 166 -6.51 2.87 -11.39
CA GLY A 166 -5.40 3.17 -12.29
C GLY A 166 -4.57 1.97 -12.70
N ASP A 167 -4.92 0.77 -12.25
CA ASP A 167 -4.10 -0.45 -12.38
C ASP A 167 -2.65 -0.22 -11.88
N PRO A 168 -2.47 0.17 -10.60
CA PRO A 168 -1.18 0.55 -10.06
C PRO A 168 -0.23 -0.64 -9.98
N SER A 169 1.08 -0.36 -10.04
CA SER A 169 2.12 -1.39 -9.84
C SER A 169 2.12 -1.96 -8.43
N ILE A 170 1.72 -1.17 -7.44
CA ILE A 170 1.64 -1.56 -6.03
C ILE A 170 0.48 -0.86 -5.32
N VAL A 171 -0.21 -1.58 -4.45
CA VAL A 171 -1.22 -1.05 -3.54
C VAL A 171 -0.65 -1.03 -2.12
N LEU A 172 -0.71 0.11 -1.47
CA LEU A 172 -0.28 0.33 -0.09
C LEU A 172 -1.52 0.51 0.78
N ALA A 173 -1.76 -0.39 1.73
CA ALA A 173 -2.91 -0.36 2.62
C ALA A 173 -2.46 -0.09 4.07
N ASP A 174 -2.89 1.03 4.64
CA ASP A 174 -2.62 1.43 6.01
C ASP A 174 -3.81 1.10 6.91
N GLU A 175 -3.65 0.10 7.77
CA GLU A 175 -4.68 -0.36 8.71
C GLU A 175 -6.07 -0.50 8.05
N PRO A 176 -6.20 -1.27 6.95
CA PRO A 176 -7.40 -1.23 6.10
C PRO A 176 -8.67 -1.73 6.81
N THR A 177 -8.53 -2.35 7.98
CA THR A 177 -9.63 -2.88 8.81
C THR A 177 -9.81 -2.12 10.12
N GLY A 178 -8.94 -1.17 10.44
CA GLY A 178 -8.84 -0.56 11.78
C GLY A 178 -10.08 0.22 12.25
N ASN A 179 -10.97 0.62 11.33
CA ASN A 179 -12.23 1.34 11.65
C ASN A 179 -13.48 0.49 11.40
N LEU A 180 -13.34 -0.83 11.28
CA LEU A 180 -14.41 -1.75 10.95
C LEU A 180 -14.73 -2.70 12.12
N ASP A 181 -15.97 -3.17 12.20
CA ASP A 181 -16.31 -4.30 13.04
C ASP A 181 -15.73 -5.61 12.49
N SER A 182 -15.73 -6.68 13.28
CA SER A 182 -15.11 -7.97 12.93
C SER A 182 -15.61 -8.52 11.60
N LYS A 183 -16.94 -8.50 11.38
CA LYS A 183 -17.55 -9.03 10.15
C LYS A 183 -17.10 -8.26 8.90
N ASN A 184 -17.05 -6.93 8.98
CA ASN A 184 -16.59 -6.10 7.88
C ASN A 184 -15.07 -6.22 7.70
N SER A 185 -14.31 -6.40 8.80
CA SER A 185 -12.86 -6.66 8.75
C SER A 185 -12.55 -7.93 7.95
N ASP A 186 -13.21 -9.04 8.28
CA ASP A 186 -13.05 -10.32 7.58
C ASP A 186 -13.35 -10.16 6.07
N ALA A 187 -14.46 -9.47 5.75
CA ALA A 187 -14.84 -9.22 4.36
C ALA A 187 -13.85 -8.33 3.58
N ILE A 188 -13.09 -7.45 4.24
CA ILE A 188 -12.01 -6.67 3.61
C ILE A 188 -10.75 -7.50 3.47
N VAL A 189 -10.40 -8.35 4.44
CA VAL A 189 -9.27 -9.29 4.32
C VAL A 189 -9.50 -10.25 3.15
N GLU A 190 -10.72 -10.81 3.03
CA GLU A 190 -11.10 -11.66 1.90
C GLU A 190 -10.97 -10.90 0.56
N LEU A 191 -11.45 -9.66 0.49
CA LEU A 191 -11.29 -8.81 -0.69
C LEU A 191 -9.82 -8.59 -1.06
N ILE A 192 -8.94 -8.39 -0.08
CA ILE A 192 -7.48 -8.25 -0.32
C ILE A 192 -6.92 -9.54 -0.93
N HIS A 193 -7.31 -10.71 -0.44
CA HIS A 193 -6.92 -12.00 -1.03
C HIS A 193 -7.44 -12.17 -2.46
N GLU A 194 -8.69 -11.81 -2.75
CA GLU A 194 -9.25 -11.86 -4.10
C GLU A 194 -8.48 -10.96 -5.09
N ILE A 195 -8.16 -9.73 -4.67
CA ILE A 195 -7.40 -8.76 -5.48
C ILE A 195 -5.98 -9.26 -5.72
N HIS A 196 -5.33 -9.83 -4.70
CA HIS A 196 -4.02 -10.46 -4.82
C HIS A 196 -4.05 -11.66 -5.77
N ALA A 197 -5.04 -12.55 -5.64
CA ALA A 197 -5.21 -13.69 -6.54
C ALA A 197 -5.44 -13.27 -8.00
N ALA A 198 -5.97 -12.06 -8.22
CA ALA A 198 -6.08 -11.44 -9.54
C ALA A 198 -4.78 -10.79 -10.04
N GLY A 199 -3.66 -10.94 -9.30
CA GLY A 199 -2.32 -10.52 -9.71
C GLY A 199 -1.84 -9.17 -9.17
N ALA A 200 -2.58 -8.52 -8.26
CA ALA A 200 -2.14 -7.27 -7.65
C ALA A 200 -0.96 -7.50 -6.69
N THR A 201 -0.03 -6.53 -6.66
CA THR A 201 1.02 -6.44 -5.64
C THR A 201 0.50 -5.58 -4.50
N ILE A 202 0.52 -6.09 -3.26
CA ILE A 202 -0.10 -5.40 -2.13
C ILE A 202 0.84 -5.41 -0.91
N VAL A 203 1.02 -4.26 -0.28
CA VAL A 203 1.66 -4.15 1.04
C VAL A 203 0.61 -3.65 2.04
N VAL A 204 0.33 -4.45 3.05
CA VAL A 204 -0.62 -4.13 4.13
C VAL A 204 0.17 -3.79 5.39
N ILE A 205 -0.02 -2.60 5.92
CA ILE A 205 0.51 -2.22 7.23
C ILE A 205 -0.60 -2.43 8.26
N THR A 206 -0.30 -3.19 9.30
CA THR A 206 -1.24 -3.42 10.39
C THR A 206 -0.53 -3.69 11.71
N HIS A 207 -1.19 -3.44 12.82
CA HIS A 207 -0.77 -3.87 14.16
C HIS A 207 -1.49 -5.15 14.60
N ASN A 208 -2.47 -5.63 13.83
CA ASN A 208 -3.19 -6.88 14.10
C ASN A 208 -2.40 -8.06 13.54
N LEU A 209 -1.79 -8.85 14.44
CA LEU A 209 -0.96 -10.00 14.08
C LEU A 209 -1.79 -11.11 13.40
N GLU A 210 -3.02 -11.35 13.85
CA GLU A 210 -3.90 -12.39 13.28
C GLU A 210 -4.19 -12.12 11.80
N ILE A 211 -4.50 -10.86 11.46
CA ILE A 211 -4.69 -10.45 10.06
C ILE A 211 -3.38 -10.58 9.28
N ALA A 212 -2.27 -10.13 9.86
CA ALA A 212 -0.98 -10.17 9.18
C ALA A 212 -0.51 -11.59 8.87
N GLU A 213 -0.71 -12.52 9.80
CA GLU A 213 -0.36 -13.94 9.66
C GLU A 213 -1.26 -14.68 8.65
N SER A 214 -2.42 -14.11 8.31
CA SER A 214 -3.27 -14.64 7.23
C SER A 214 -2.69 -14.38 5.82
N PHE A 215 -1.69 -13.49 5.70
CA PHE A 215 -1.04 -13.17 4.43
C PHE A 215 0.22 -14.02 4.20
N PRO A 216 0.59 -14.27 2.93
CA PRO A 216 1.67 -15.19 2.58
C PRO A 216 3.06 -14.82 3.12
N ARG A 217 3.31 -13.52 3.37
CA ARG A 217 4.59 -13.00 3.84
C ARG A 217 4.40 -11.92 4.88
N VAL A 218 5.20 -11.98 5.93
CA VAL A 218 5.18 -11.05 7.05
C VAL A 218 6.57 -10.44 7.26
N VAL A 219 6.64 -9.11 7.30
CA VAL A 219 7.83 -8.34 7.66
C VAL A 219 7.58 -7.70 9.03
N GLY A 220 8.29 -8.16 10.05
CA GLY A 220 8.22 -7.61 11.41
C GLY A 220 9.12 -6.38 11.56
N LEU A 221 8.53 -5.26 11.99
CA LEU A 221 9.24 -4.00 12.24
C LEU A 221 9.27 -3.68 13.73
N ARG A 222 10.46 -3.49 14.31
CA ARG A 222 10.66 -3.06 15.70
C ARG A 222 11.73 -1.99 15.79
N ASP A 223 11.47 -0.91 16.55
CA ASP A 223 12.40 0.19 16.82
C ASP A 223 13.07 0.76 15.55
N GLY A 224 12.31 0.83 14.45
CA GLY A 224 12.75 1.35 13.16
C GLY A 224 13.65 0.40 12.36
N GLN A 225 13.68 -0.89 12.69
CA GLN A 225 14.44 -1.93 11.98
C GLN A 225 13.57 -3.12 11.64
N VAL A 226 13.95 -3.88 10.61
CA VAL A 226 13.34 -5.18 10.32
C VAL A 226 13.83 -6.18 11.36
N GLU A 227 12.92 -6.76 12.14
CA GLU A 227 13.21 -7.79 13.14
C GLU A 227 13.21 -9.18 12.51
N TYR A 228 12.27 -9.42 11.58
CA TYR A 228 12.18 -10.66 10.81
C TYR A 228 11.45 -10.43 9.48
N ASP A 229 11.69 -11.34 8.53
CA ASP A 229 11.00 -11.42 7.24
C ASP A 229 10.80 -12.91 6.91
N THR A 230 9.56 -13.35 6.76
CA THR A 230 9.25 -14.76 6.57
C THR A 230 9.67 -15.30 5.20
N SER A 231 9.96 -14.44 4.21
CA SER A 231 10.51 -14.89 2.92
C SER A 231 11.94 -15.40 3.05
N VAL A 232 12.74 -14.83 3.94
CA VAL A 232 14.15 -15.18 4.13
C VAL A 232 14.30 -16.54 4.83
N SER A 233 13.33 -16.92 5.67
CA SER A 233 13.33 -18.22 6.36
C SER A 233 13.06 -19.41 5.44
N ALA A 234 12.39 -19.19 4.29
CA ALA A 234 12.11 -20.24 3.33
C ALA A 234 13.33 -20.61 2.47
N ASP A 235 14.19 -19.63 2.15
CA ASP A 235 15.39 -19.86 1.33
C ASP A 235 16.50 -20.58 2.11
N THR A 236 16.64 -20.34 3.42
CA THR A 236 17.65 -21.02 4.27
C THR A 236 17.30 -22.50 4.47
N ALA A 237 16.03 -22.84 4.62
CA ALA A 237 15.59 -24.22 4.76
C ALA A 237 15.77 -25.07 3.47
N SER A 238 15.77 -24.42 2.31
CA SER A 238 15.97 -25.08 1.01
C SER A 238 17.45 -25.32 0.69
N GLN A 239 18.38 -24.58 1.32
CA GLN A 239 19.83 -24.75 1.12
C GLN A 239 20.46 -25.76 2.10
N GLU A 240 19.84 -26.05 3.24
CA GLU A 240 20.29 -27.09 4.16
C GLU A 240 19.77 -28.49 3.81
N ALA A 241 18.85 -28.62 2.86
CA ALA A 241 18.24 -29.88 2.40
C ALA A 241 18.82 -30.39 1.07
N ALA A 242 19.84 -29.73 0.49
CA ALA A 242 20.53 -30.10 -0.76
C ALA A 242 21.99 -30.45 -0.48
#